data_33e5be9ff0dd8f1a3d3fcf21d8d0159d
#
_entry.id   33e5be9ff0dd8f1a3d3fcf21d8d0159d
#
_cell.length_a   1.000
_cell.length_b   1.000
_cell.length_c   1.000
_cell.angle_alpha   90.00
_cell.angle_beta   90.00
_cell.angle_gamma   90.00
#
_symmetry.space_group_name_H-M   'P 1'
#
loop_
_entity.id
_entity.type
_entity.pdbx_description
1 polymer ?
#
loop_
_entity_poly.entity_id
_entity_poly.type
_entity_poly.pdbx_seq_one_letter_code
_entity_poly.pdbx_strand_id
1 'polypeptide(L)'
;MLNTQISKSTLAKLLATENISVEYRKVQTASFDIVNRRLTLPIMNDTTPEMTDLLVGHEVGHALDTPQSYVESAKAGGSAFSTFLNVVEDARVERRMKDRYPGLRKPMAIAYRQFTERDFFGIKGQDVNAMMLIDRINLHFKLGAIAGIKFNAEEMSYVNEVEKADSFEQVKDITERLYAFCKAELDQKRQEAKEEFEKRKENGEFDDEDFGDDIFGGDDTEDYEDKNPNDYDSNGSDDGDEDFESEDQFDNGYSNTPTFEQAMPNELKVYGDEVKSVTDEKFQQALNT
;
A
#
# COMPACT_ATOMS: atom_id res chain seq x y z
N MET A 1 -31.47 -1.76 -1.02
CA MET A 1 -30.32 -2.66 -0.90
C MET A 1 -30.54 -4.02 -1.60
N LEU A 2 -31.54 -4.82 -1.25
CA LEU A 2 -31.74 -6.16 -1.82
C LEU A 2 -31.87 -6.18 -3.36
N ASN A 3 -32.66 -5.28 -3.95
CA ASN A 3 -32.81 -5.18 -5.40
C ASN A 3 -31.52 -4.82 -6.13
N THR A 4 -30.70 -3.97 -5.53
CA THR A 4 -29.39 -3.59 -6.10
C THR A 4 -28.42 -4.78 -6.09
N GLN A 5 -28.37 -5.55 -5.00
CA GLN A 5 -27.53 -6.74 -4.90
C GLN A 5 -27.91 -7.82 -5.92
N ILE A 6 -29.22 -8.08 -6.09
CA ILE A 6 -29.73 -9.03 -7.10
C ILE A 6 -29.34 -8.57 -8.52
N SER A 7 -29.48 -7.27 -8.82
CA SER A 7 -29.10 -6.71 -10.12
C SER A 7 -27.59 -6.86 -10.39
N LYS A 8 -26.73 -6.56 -9.39
CA LYS A 8 -25.27 -6.68 -9.54
C LYS A 8 -24.79 -8.13 -9.60
N SER A 9 -25.43 -9.05 -8.87
CA SER A 9 -25.16 -10.49 -8.99
C SER A 9 -25.50 -11.01 -10.39
N THR A 10 -26.62 -10.55 -10.96
CA THR A 10 -27.00 -10.88 -12.32
C THR A 10 -26.03 -10.30 -13.34
N LEU A 11 -25.61 -9.04 -13.15
CA LEU A 11 -24.59 -8.39 -13.99
C LEU A 11 -23.28 -9.18 -13.98
N ALA A 12 -22.79 -9.57 -12.80
CA ALA A 12 -21.56 -10.35 -12.67
C ALA A 12 -21.62 -11.66 -13.45
N LYS A 13 -22.72 -12.41 -13.32
CA LYS A 13 -22.91 -13.67 -14.07
C LYS A 13 -23.01 -13.47 -15.58
N LEU A 14 -23.67 -12.40 -16.02
CA LEU A 14 -23.76 -12.07 -17.44
C LEU A 14 -22.42 -11.67 -18.04
N LEU A 15 -21.65 -10.87 -17.31
CA LEU A 15 -20.30 -10.46 -17.73
C LEU A 15 -19.33 -11.64 -17.73
N ALA A 16 -19.39 -12.50 -16.72
CA ALA A 16 -18.53 -13.69 -16.63
C ALA A 16 -18.84 -14.75 -17.70
N THR A 17 -19.98 -14.65 -18.39
CA THR A 17 -20.46 -15.65 -19.37
C THR A 17 -20.58 -17.07 -18.80
N GLU A 18 -20.61 -17.20 -17.48
CA GLU A 18 -20.71 -18.46 -16.74
C GLU A 18 -21.52 -18.27 -15.45
N ASN A 19 -21.92 -19.36 -14.83
CA ASN A 19 -22.68 -19.32 -13.58
C ASN A 19 -21.74 -19.29 -12.36
N ILE A 20 -21.07 -18.14 -12.15
CA ILE A 20 -20.26 -17.91 -10.95
C ILE A 20 -21.16 -17.81 -9.69
N SER A 21 -20.62 -18.21 -8.55
CA SER A 21 -21.24 -17.95 -7.25
C SER A 21 -20.96 -16.52 -6.82
N VAL A 22 -21.99 -15.73 -6.54
CA VAL A 22 -21.82 -14.33 -6.08
C VAL A 22 -22.33 -14.22 -4.65
N GLU A 23 -21.44 -13.84 -3.74
CA GLU A 23 -21.72 -13.69 -2.32
C GLU A 23 -21.46 -12.25 -1.86
N TYR A 24 -22.35 -11.71 -1.03
CA TYR A 24 -22.16 -10.44 -0.34
C TYR A 24 -21.81 -10.74 1.10
N ARG A 25 -20.64 -10.28 1.53
CA ARG A 25 -20.13 -10.52 2.87
C ARG A 25 -19.65 -9.22 3.52
N LYS A 26 -19.58 -9.22 4.83
CA LYS A 26 -18.81 -8.22 5.59
C LYS A 26 -17.33 -8.55 5.45
N VAL A 27 -16.79 -8.32 4.28
CA VAL A 27 -15.37 -8.45 3.94
C VAL A 27 -14.86 -7.09 3.55
N GLN A 28 -13.58 -6.96 3.57
CA GLN A 28 -12.90 -5.70 3.40
C GLN A 28 -12.76 -5.32 1.93
N THR A 29 -12.61 -6.27 1.02
CA THR A 29 -12.49 -6.03 -0.43
C THR A 29 -13.32 -7.01 -1.24
N ALA A 30 -13.58 -6.66 -2.50
CA ALA A 30 -14.02 -7.63 -3.49
C ALA A 30 -12.89 -8.62 -3.77
N SER A 31 -13.23 -9.85 -4.06
CA SER A 31 -12.27 -10.86 -4.47
C SER A 31 -12.91 -11.95 -5.30
N PHE A 32 -12.15 -12.52 -6.24
CA PHE A 32 -12.55 -13.66 -7.01
C PHE A 32 -11.69 -14.89 -6.68
N ASP A 33 -12.35 -15.92 -6.16
CA ASP A 33 -11.74 -17.23 -5.97
C ASP A 33 -11.72 -17.97 -7.32
N ILE A 34 -10.54 -17.99 -7.94
CA ILE A 34 -10.31 -18.58 -9.26
C ILE A 34 -10.61 -20.09 -9.25
N VAL A 35 -10.33 -20.78 -8.14
CA VAL A 35 -10.49 -22.23 -8.02
C VAL A 35 -11.96 -22.61 -7.85
N ASN A 36 -12.65 -21.94 -6.92
CA ASN A 36 -14.04 -22.25 -6.57
C ASN A 36 -15.05 -21.43 -7.40
N ARG A 37 -14.60 -20.57 -8.32
CA ARG A 37 -15.40 -19.71 -9.19
C ARG A 37 -16.41 -18.89 -8.40
N ARG A 38 -15.93 -18.25 -7.31
CA ARG A 38 -16.74 -17.50 -6.37
C ARG A 38 -16.30 -16.04 -6.30
N LEU A 39 -17.22 -15.15 -6.64
CA LEU A 39 -17.09 -13.71 -6.48
C LEU A 39 -17.61 -13.32 -5.10
N THR A 40 -16.76 -12.75 -4.27
CA THR A 40 -17.13 -12.13 -3.00
C THR A 40 -17.14 -10.63 -3.16
N LEU A 41 -18.27 -9.98 -2.87
CA LEU A 41 -18.44 -8.54 -2.91
C LEU A 41 -18.61 -7.99 -1.48
N PRO A 42 -17.96 -6.87 -1.13
CA PRO A 42 -18.11 -6.26 0.18
C PRO A 42 -19.50 -5.64 0.34
N ILE A 43 -20.02 -5.71 1.57
CA ILE A 43 -21.21 -4.93 1.98
C ILE A 43 -20.68 -3.58 2.48
N MET A 44 -20.56 -2.62 1.58
CA MET A 44 -20.08 -1.26 1.91
C MET A 44 -21.27 -0.30 2.05
N ASN A 45 -21.22 0.56 3.05
CA ASN A 45 -22.33 1.48 3.35
C ASN A 45 -22.37 2.70 2.41
N ASP A 46 -21.23 3.14 1.87
CA ASP A 46 -21.08 4.40 1.11
C ASP A 46 -20.61 4.19 -0.33
N THR A 47 -20.88 3.02 -0.94
CA THR A 47 -20.55 2.78 -2.35
C THR A 47 -21.57 3.42 -3.29
N THR A 48 -21.02 4.07 -4.32
CA THR A 48 -21.83 4.50 -5.47
C THR A 48 -22.11 3.34 -6.42
N PRO A 49 -23.11 3.44 -7.30
CA PRO A 49 -23.33 2.44 -8.35
C PRO A 49 -22.09 2.20 -9.21
N GLU A 50 -21.34 3.26 -9.54
CA GLU A 50 -20.12 3.20 -10.35
C GLU A 50 -18.99 2.47 -9.64
N MET A 51 -18.79 2.70 -8.34
CA MET A 51 -17.82 1.93 -7.54
C MET A 51 -18.16 0.44 -7.53
N THR A 52 -19.43 0.11 -7.37
CA THR A 52 -19.88 -1.29 -7.42
C THR A 52 -19.67 -1.89 -8.81
N ASP A 53 -19.95 -1.15 -9.89
CA ASP A 53 -19.73 -1.61 -11.26
C ASP A 53 -18.25 -1.83 -11.57
N LEU A 54 -17.37 -0.96 -11.05
CA LEU A 54 -15.92 -1.16 -11.15
C LEU A 54 -15.51 -2.44 -10.44
N LEU A 55 -15.88 -2.62 -9.17
CA LEU A 55 -15.51 -3.80 -8.39
C LEU A 55 -16.00 -5.10 -9.05
N VAL A 56 -17.27 -5.12 -9.50
CA VAL A 56 -17.80 -6.27 -10.21
C VAL A 56 -17.06 -6.51 -11.53
N GLY A 57 -16.83 -5.46 -12.32
CA GLY A 57 -16.14 -5.57 -13.61
C GLY A 57 -14.69 -6.02 -13.45
N HIS A 58 -13.98 -5.53 -12.44
CA HIS A 58 -12.60 -5.89 -12.11
C HIS A 58 -12.51 -7.38 -11.75
N GLU A 59 -13.28 -7.82 -10.76
CA GLU A 59 -13.25 -9.22 -10.31
C GLU A 59 -13.72 -10.22 -11.37
N VAL A 60 -14.71 -9.84 -12.20
CA VAL A 60 -15.11 -10.65 -13.36
C VAL A 60 -13.98 -10.69 -14.40
N GLY A 61 -13.18 -9.62 -14.53
CA GLY A 61 -11.98 -9.63 -15.36
C GLY A 61 -11.01 -10.72 -14.93
N HIS A 62 -10.71 -10.81 -13.63
CA HIS A 62 -9.91 -11.90 -13.08
C HIS A 62 -10.55 -13.28 -13.30
N ALA A 63 -11.87 -13.38 -13.14
CA ALA A 63 -12.58 -14.63 -13.41
C ALA A 63 -12.40 -15.12 -14.84
N LEU A 64 -12.39 -14.24 -15.81
CA LEU A 64 -12.31 -14.57 -17.22
C LEU A 64 -10.88 -14.76 -17.74
N ASP A 65 -9.95 -13.96 -17.25
CA ASP A 65 -8.68 -13.78 -17.92
C ASP A 65 -7.45 -14.14 -17.05
N THR A 66 -7.58 -14.26 -15.70
CA THR A 66 -6.45 -14.61 -14.82
C THR A 66 -6.38 -16.12 -14.60
N PRO A 67 -5.26 -16.76 -14.96
CA PRO A 67 -5.10 -18.21 -14.80
C PRO A 67 -4.77 -18.59 -13.36
N GLN A 68 -4.96 -19.86 -13.00
CA GLN A 68 -4.63 -20.39 -11.68
C GLN A 68 -3.13 -20.23 -11.33
N SER A 69 -2.24 -20.29 -12.33
CA SER A 69 -0.79 -20.06 -12.16
C SER A 69 -0.45 -18.66 -11.60
N TYR A 70 -1.36 -17.68 -11.67
CA TYR A 70 -1.21 -16.40 -10.98
C TYR A 70 -1.00 -16.59 -9.47
N VAL A 71 -1.83 -17.43 -8.82
CA VAL A 71 -1.76 -17.68 -7.37
C VAL A 71 -0.42 -18.33 -6.99
N GLU A 72 0.08 -19.24 -7.83
CA GLU A 72 1.37 -19.89 -7.62
C GLU A 72 2.52 -18.90 -7.77
N SER A 73 2.48 -18.04 -8.79
CA SER A 73 3.49 -17.00 -9.03
C SER A 73 3.52 -15.95 -7.92
N ALA A 74 2.35 -15.50 -7.44
CA ALA A 74 2.24 -14.56 -6.33
C ALA A 74 2.84 -15.14 -5.04
N LYS A 75 2.54 -16.40 -4.71
CA LYS A 75 3.10 -17.07 -3.54
C LYS A 75 4.61 -17.28 -3.63
N ALA A 76 5.11 -17.66 -4.79
CA ALA A 76 6.54 -17.89 -5.02
C ALA A 76 7.38 -16.59 -4.93
N GLY A 77 6.83 -15.47 -5.40
CA GLY A 77 7.52 -14.18 -5.43
C GLY A 77 7.53 -13.43 -4.09
N GLY A 78 6.71 -13.82 -3.12
CA GLY A 78 6.56 -13.11 -1.84
C GLY A 78 5.63 -11.90 -1.90
N SER A 79 5.40 -11.26 -0.75
CA SER A 79 4.40 -10.19 -0.63
C SER A 79 4.72 -8.97 -1.48
N ALA A 80 5.96 -8.49 -1.47
CA ALA A 80 6.39 -7.33 -2.23
C ALA A 80 6.25 -7.54 -3.74
N PHE A 81 6.75 -8.66 -4.27
CA PHE A 81 6.58 -9.03 -5.67
C PHE A 81 5.11 -9.18 -6.06
N SER A 82 4.27 -9.70 -5.15
CA SER A 82 2.84 -9.87 -5.39
C SER A 82 2.12 -8.55 -5.68
N THR A 83 2.53 -7.43 -5.06
CA THR A 83 1.95 -6.11 -5.37
C THR A 83 2.25 -5.66 -6.79
N PHE A 84 3.46 -5.96 -7.30
CA PHE A 84 3.81 -5.69 -8.70
C PHE A 84 3.00 -6.55 -9.67
N LEU A 85 2.92 -7.85 -9.36
CA LEU A 85 2.17 -8.79 -10.18
C LEU A 85 0.69 -8.39 -10.26
N ASN A 86 0.12 -7.93 -9.14
CA ASN A 86 -1.25 -7.42 -9.09
C ASN A 86 -1.43 -6.19 -9.98
N VAL A 87 -0.56 -5.19 -9.87
CA VAL A 87 -0.64 -3.96 -10.68
C VAL A 87 -0.60 -4.27 -12.19
N VAL A 88 0.32 -5.14 -12.63
CA VAL A 88 0.46 -5.46 -14.06
C VAL A 88 -0.70 -6.31 -14.56
N GLU A 89 -1.17 -7.29 -13.76
CA GLU A 89 -2.32 -8.11 -14.11
C GLU A 89 -3.62 -7.29 -14.13
N ASP A 90 -3.83 -6.41 -13.16
CA ASP A 90 -4.97 -5.48 -13.11
C ASP A 90 -5.05 -4.64 -14.39
N ALA A 91 -3.93 -4.06 -14.81
CA ALA A 91 -3.87 -3.27 -16.04
C ALA A 91 -4.32 -4.10 -17.25
N ARG A 92 -3.86 -5.35 -17.35
CA ARG A 92 -4.21 -6.27 -18.43
C ARG A 92 -5.70 -6.66 -18.38
N VAL A 93 -6.19 -7.13 -17.23
CA VAL A 93 -7.58 -7.60 -17.12
C VAL A 93 -8.59 -6.48 -17.29
N GLU A 94 -8.33 -5.30 -16.73
CA GLU A 94 -9.20 -4.14 -16.90
C GLU A 94 -9.25 -3.64 -18.35
N ARG A 95 -8.11 -3.62 -19.06
CA ARG A 95 -8.08 -3.29 -20.49
C ARG A 95 -8.95 -4.26 -21.27
N ARG A 96 -8.78 -5.57 -21.07
CA ARG A 96 -9.57 -6.62 -21.73
C ARG A 96 -11.06 -6.50 -21.41
N MET A 97 -11.42 -6.18 -20.16
CA MET A 97 -12.81 -5.94 -19.77
C MET A 97 -13.39 -4.70 -20.46
N LYS A 98 -12.63 -3.61 -20.53
CA LYS A 98 -13.04 -2.37 -21.22
C LYS A 98 -13.19 -2.57 -22.75
N ASP A 99 -12.44 -3.49 -23.35
CA ASP A 99 -12.51 -3.83 -24.77
C ASP A 99 -13.69 -4.79 -25.06
N ARG A 100 -13.88 -5.78 -24.19
CA ARG A 100 -15.00 -6.75 -24.29
C ARG A 100 -16.34 -6.09 -23.98
N TYR A 101 -16.37 -5.17 -23.01
CA TYR A 101 -17.55 -4.47 -22.53
C TYR A 101 -17.34 -2.95 -22.50
N PRO A 102 -17.40 -2.26 -23.65
CA PRO A 102 -17.11 -0.82 -23.73
C PRO A 102 -17.97 0.04 -22.80
N GLY A 103 -19.15 -0.46 -22.40
CA GLY A 103 -20.04 0.20 -21.43
C GLY A 103 -19.44 0.37 -20.03
N LEU A 104 -18.39 -0.41 -19.66
CA LEU A 104 -17.71 -0.29 -18.38
C LEU A 104 -16.74 0.89 -18.33
N ARG A 105 -16.27 1.43 -19.45
CA ARG A 105 -15.26 2.50 -19.50
C ARG A 105 -15.65 3.72 -18.67
N LYS A 106 -16.89 4.20 -18.83
CA LYS A 106 -17.37 5.38 -18.13
C LYS A 106 -17.60 5.14 -16.62
N PRO A 107 -18.34 4.10 -16.18
CA PRO A 107 -18.46 3.78 -14.75
C PRO A 107 -17.11 3.61 -14.05
N MET A 108 -16.17 2.87 -14.65
CA MET A 108 -14.85 2.66 -14.08
C MET A 108 -14.05 3.96 -13.91
N ALA A 109 -14.08 4.84 -14.93
CA ALA A 109 -13.41 6.15 -14.83
C ALA A 109 -14.02 7.05 -13.73
N ILE A 110 -15.34 7.02 -13.57
CA ILE A 110 -16.03 7.76 -12.49
C ILE A 110 -15.66 7.19 -11.13
N ALA A 111 -15.68 5.86 -10.99
CA ALA A 111 -15.34 5.18 -9.74
C ALA A 111 -13.91 5.46 -9.30
N TYR A 112 -12.92 5.36 -10.20
CA TYR A 112 -11.53 5.70 -9.87
C TYR A 112 -11.34 7.15 -9.44
N ARG A 113 -12.06 8.10 -10.04
CA ARG A 113 -12.07 9.49 -9.56
C ARG A 113 -12.61 9.58 -8.13
N GLN A 114 -13.73 8.91 -7.84
CA GLN A 114 -14.33 8.90 -6.50
C GLN A 114 -13.39 8.28 -5.46
N PHE A 115 -12.67 7.21 -5.81
CA PHE A 115 -11.65 6.62 -4.95
C PHE A 115 -10.47 7.58 -4.72
N THR A 116 -10.06 8.33 -5.73
CA THR A 116 -9.00 9.34 -5.59
C THR A 116 -9.45 10.50 -4.68
N GLU A 117 -10.68 10.98 -4.84
CA GLU A 117 -11.26 12.03 -3.98
C GLU A 117 -11.31 11.61 -2.50
N ARG A 118 -11.44 10.32 -2.23
CA ARG A 118 -11.43 9.71 -0.90
C ARG A 118 -10.04 9.26 -0.44
N ASP A 119 -9.01 9.57 -1.21
CA ASP A 119 -7.61 9.21 -0.96
C ASP A 119 -7.33 7.71 -0.79
N PHE A 120 -8.04 6.86 -1.50
CA PHE A 120 -7.82 5.41 -1.47
C PHE A 120 -6.42 4.99 -1.94
N PHE A 121 -5.75 5.81 -2.74
CA PHE A 121 -4.38 5.55 -3.19
C PHE A 121 -3.32 6.12 -2.24
N GLY A 122 -3.70 6.90 -1.21
CA GLY A 122 -2.78 7.55 -0.28
C GLY A 122 -1.90 8.61 -0.94
N ILE A 123 -2.40 9.31 -1.96
CA ILE A 123 -1.62 10.27 -2.77
C ILE A 123 -1.93 11.74 -2.46
N LYS A 124 -2.85 11.99 -1.54
CA LYS A 124 -3.22 13.35 -1.18
C LYS A 124 -2.03 14.10 -0.58
N GLY A 125 -1.66 15.21 -1.22
CA GLY A 125 -0.49 16.00 -0.82
C GLY A 125 0.86 15.42 -1.21
N GLN A 126 0.90 14.31 -1.95
CA GLN A 126 2.12 13.68 -2.44
C GLN A 126 2.49 14.18 -3.85
N ASP A 127 3.79 14.27 -4.14
CA ASP A 127 4.24 14.38 -5.53
C ASP A 127 4.26 12.99 -6.17
N VAL A 128 3.20 12.69 -6.93
CA VAL A 128 3.07 11.40 -7.60
C VAL A 128 4.20 11.09 -8.59
N ASN A 129 4.91 12.12 -9.08
CA ASN A 129 6.04 11.94 -10.00
C ASN A 129 7.36 11.58 -9.28
N ALA A 130 7.42 11.79 -7.96
CA ALA A 130 8.54 11.34 -7.13
C ALA A 130 8.40 9.87 -6.67
N MET A 131 7.22 9.27 -6.84
CA MET A 131 6.97 7.87 -6.47
C MET A 131 7.74 6.89 -7.36
N MET A 132 7.92 5.66 -6.86
CA MET A 132 8.54 4.58 -7.64
C MET A 132 7.76 4.29 -8.92
N LEU A 133 8.43 3.76 -9.93
CA LEU A 133 7.82 3.52 -11.25
C LEU A 133 6.59 2.62 -11.16
N ILE A 134 6.57 1.62 -10.29
CA ILE A 134 5.40 0.74 -10.11
C ILE A 134 4.16 1.49 -9.65
N ASP A 135 4.29 2.44 -8.73
CA ASP A 135 3.16 3.27 -8.25
C ASP A 135 2.66 4.21 -9.33
N ARG A 136 3.58 4.81 -10.09
CA ARG A 136 3.24 5.65 -11.23
C ARG A 136 2.53 4.87 -12.34
N ILE A 137 2.94 3.63 -12.61
CA ILE A 137 2.25 2.70 -13.53
C ILE A 137 0.85 2.38 -13.01
N ASN A 138 0.69 2.02 -11.73
CA ASN A 138 -0.61 1.74 -11.12
C ASN A 138 -1.58 2.92 -11.30
N LEU A 139 -1.15 4.12 -10.91
CA LEU A 139 -1.95 5.33 -11.05
C LEU A 139 -2.24 5.68 -12.51
N HIS A 140 -1.29 5.47 -13.43
CA HIS A 140 -1.48 5.72 -14.85
C HIS A 140 -2.61 4.87 -15.44
N PHE A 141 -2.65 3.56 -15.17
CA PHE A 141 -3.67 2.67 -15.74
C PHE A 141 -5.04 2.83 -15.08
N LYS A 142 -5.07 3.21 -13.81
CA LYS A 142 -6.32 3.43 -13.06
C LYS A 142 -6.91 4.83 -13.30
N LEU A 143 -6.10 5.88 -13.31
CA LEU A 143 -6.55 7.27 -13.37
C LEU A 143 -6.37 7.92 -14.76
N GLY A 144 -5.52 7.35 -15.61
CA GLY A 144 -5.22 7.90 -16.92
C GLY A 144 -4.57 9.30 -16.85
N ALA A 145 -4.89 10.15 -17.82
CA ALA A 145 -4.31 11.48 -17.95
C ALA A 145 -4.57 12.42 -16.75
N ILE A 146 -5.59 12.14 -15.93
CA ILE A 146 -5.93 12.97 -14.75
C ILE A 146 -4.83 12.92 -13.70
N ALA A 147 -4.11 11.81 -13.61
CA ALA A 147 -3.00 11.65 -12.66
C ALA A 147 -1.79 12.54 -12.96
N GLY A 148 -1.65 13.06 -14.18
CA GLY A 148 -0.53 13.93 -14.57
C GLY A 148 0.84 13.26 -14.49
N ILE A 149 0.90 11.94 -14.59
CA ILE A 149 2.13 11.14 -14.47
C ILE A 149 3.05 11.40 -15.65
N LYS A 150 4.32 11.59 -15.35
CA LYS A 150 5.39 11.75 -16.34
C LYS A 150 6.28 10.51 -16.31
N PHE A 151 6.70 10.08 -17.49
CA PHE A 151 7.63 8.97 -17.67
C PHE A 151 8.79 9.42 -18.55
N ASN A 152 10.00 8.99 -18.23
CA ASN A 152 11.13 9.11 -19.15
C ASN A 152 11.05 8.04 -20.26
N ALA A 153 12.01 8.02 -21.18
CA ALA A 153 11.97 7.11 -22.35
C ALA A 153 12.09 5.63 -21.95
N GLU A 154 12.88 5.31 -20.95
CA GLU A 154 13.06 3.94 -20.42
C GLU A 154 11.81 3.47 -19.69
N GLU A 155 11.27 4.29 -18.79
CA GLU A 155 10.04 4.03 -18.06
C GLU A 155 8.83 3.86 -18.99
N MET A 156 8.76 4.68 -20.04
CA MET A 156 7.71 4.58 -21.06
C MET A 156 7.74 3.24 -21.80
N SER A 157 8.92 2.60 -21.92
CA SER A 157 9.01 1.24 -22.46
C SER A 157 8.21 0.24 -21.62
N TYR A 158 8.37 0.28 -20.29
CA TYR A 158 7.57 -0.56 -19.39
C TYR A 158 6.07 -0.25 -19.48
N VAL A 159 5.68 1.03 -19.50
CA VAL A 159 4.27 1.42 -19.66
C VAL A 159 3.67 0.83 -20.93
N ASN A 160 4.39 0.94 -22.07
CA ASN A 160 3.94 0.39 -23.35
C ASN A 160 3.85 -1.13 -23.36
N GLU A 161 4.75 -1.82 -22.65
CA GLU A 161 4.71 -3.27 -22.54
C GLU A 161 3.51 -3.72 -21.68
N VAL A 162 3.27 -3.07 -20.54
CA VAL A 162 2.09 -3.33 -19.69
C VAL A 162 0.80 -3.09 -20.48
N GLU A 163 0.72 -1.98 -21.23
CA GLU A 163 -0.46 -1.66 -22.05
C GLU A 163 -0.76 -2.75 -23.09
N LYS A 164 0.28 -3.40 -23.64
CA LYS A 164 0.17 -4.40 -24.71
C LYS A 164 0.15 -5.84 -24.23
N ALA A 165 0.31 -6.09 -22.94
CA ALA A 165 0.34 -7.43 -22.39
C ALA A 165 -1.00 -8.17 -22.63
N ASP A 166 -0.96 -9.28 -23.36
CA ASP A 166 -2.13 -10.07 -23.73
C ASP A 166 -2.23 -11.42 -23.01
N SER A 167 -1.10 -11.97 -22.57
CA SER A 167 -1.03 -13.23 -21.83
C SER A 167 -0.46 -13.06 -20.42
N PHE A 168 -0.75 -14.00 -19.55
CA PHE A 168 -0.20 -14.01 -18.18
C PHE A 168 1.32 -14.23 -18.17
N GLU A 169 1.87 -14.98 -19.14
CA GLU A 169 3.31 -15.15 -19.28
C GLU A 169 4.01 -13.82 -19.54
N GLN A 170 3.41 -12.95 -20.37
CA GLN A 170 3.93 -11.59 -20.60
C GLN A 170 3.83 -10.74 -19.33
N VAL A 171 2.70 -10.83 -18.60
CA VAL A 171 2.55 -10.15 -17.30
C VAL A 171 3.67 -10.55 -16.34
N LYS A 172 3.95 -11.84 -16.23
CA LYS A 172 4.99 -12.36 -15.35
C LYS A 172 6.39 -11.84 -15.74
N ASP A 173 6.75 -11.94 -17.02
CA ASP A 173 8.03 -11.44 -17.54
C ASP A 173 8.20 -9.94 -17.29
N ILE A 174 7.18 -9.13 -17.61
CA ILE A 174 7.18 -7.68 -17.34
C ILE A 174 7.34 -7.40 -15.84
N THR A 175 6.60 -8.13 -15.01
CA THR A 175 6.65 -7.97 -13.55
C THR A 175 8.04 -8.26 -13.01
N GLU A 176 8.69 -9.35 -13.43
CA GLU A 176 10.05 -9.72 -12.99
C GLU A 176 11.07 -8.63 -13.33
N ARG A 177 11.02 -8.09 -14.56
CA ARG A 177 11.91 -7.01 -15.00
C ARG A 177 11.62 -5.68 -14.30
N LEU A 178 10.35 -5.31 -14.15
CA LEU A 178 9.93 -4.09 -13.49
C LEU A 178 10.28 -4.12 -12.00
N TYR A 179 10.11 -5.26 -11.34
CA TYR A 179 10.51 -5.45 -9.94
C TYR A 179 12.02 -5.29 -9.77
N ALA A 180 12.83 -5.92 -10.63
CA ALA A 180 14.28 -5.77 -10.59
C ALA A 180 14.72 -4.32 -10.85
N PHE A 181 14.09 -3.62 -11.79
CA PHE A 181 14.34 -2.21 -12.09
C PHE A 181 14.04 -1.32 -10.88
N CYS A 182 12.85 -1.42 -10.30
CA CYS A 182 12.45 -0.62 -9.13
C CYS A 182 13.30 -0.94 -7.89
N LYS A 183 13.69 -2.20 -7.71
CA LYS A 183 14.58 -2.59 -6.61
C LYS A 183 15.94 -1.91 -6.74
N ALA A 184 16.54 -1.95 -7.93
CA ALA A 184 17.82 -1.29 -8.18
C ALA A 184 17.73 0.23 -7.97
N GLU A 185 16.64 0.86 -8.42
CA GLU A 185 16.38 2.29 -8.20
C GLU A 185 16.25 2.62 -6.70
N LEU A 186 15.54 1.81 -5.92
CA LEU A 186 15.37 2.00 -4.48
C LEU A 186 16.70 1.84 -3.74
N ASP A 187 17.47 0.81 -4.08
CA ASP A 187 18.78 0.55 -3.48
C ASP A 187 19.77 1.70 -3.76
N GLN A 188 19.75 2.24 -5.00
CA GLN A 188 20.55 3.40 -5.35
C GLN A 188 20.15 4.65 -4.54
N LYS A 189 18.85 4.97 -4.50
CA LYS A 189 18.35 6.13 -3.74
C LYS A 189 18.71 6.04 -2.25
N ARG A 190 18.64 4.84 -1.67
CA ARG A 190 19.03 4.61 -0.27
C ARG A 190 20.53 4.79 -0.05
N GLN A 191 21.33 4.31 -0.98
CA GLN A 191 22.78 4.51 -0.91
C GLN A 191 23.15 6.00 -0.99
N GLU A 192 22.55 6.74 -1.91
CA GLU A 192 22.74 8.18 -2.07
C GLU A 192 22.31 8.94 -0.79
N ALA A 193 21.15 8.61 -0.23
CA ALA A 193 20.67 9.20 1.02
C ALA A 193 21.60 8.88 2.22
N LYS A 194 22.13 7.66 2.26
CA LYS A 194 23.10 7.27 3.30
C LYS A 194 24.41 8.03 3.19
N GLU A 195 24.93 8.19 1.99
CA GLU A 195 26.16 8.97 1.75
C GLU A 195 25.97 10.46 2.10
N GLU A 196 24.81 11.02 1.81
CA GLU A 196 24.46 12.38 2.20
C GLU A 196 24.36 12.50 3.72
N PHE A 197 23.69 11.56 4.38
CA PHE A 197 23.60 11.50 5.84
C PHE A 197 24.98 11.46 6.52
N GLU A 198 25.89 10.59 6.05
CA GLU A 198 27.25 10.50 6.61
C GLU A 198 28.04 11.80 6.42
N LYS A 199 27.94 12.45 5.24
CA LYS A 199 28.55 13.76 5.00
C LYS A 199 28.02 14.83 5.95
N ARG A 200 26.71 14.88 6.19
CA ARG A 200 26.09 15.83 7.13
C ARG A 200 26.56 15.58 8.57
N LYS A 201 26.69 14.30 8.93
CA LYS A 201 27.21 13.88 10.23
C LYS A 201 28.68 14.31 10.44
N GLU A 202 29.52 14.09 9.41
CA GLU A 202 30.93 14.52 9.43
C GLU A 202 31.09 16.05 9.53
N ASN A 203 30.15 16.80 8.91
CA ASN A 203 30.12 18.26 8.95
C ASN A 203 29.57 18.84 10.27
N GLY A 204 29.08 18.00 11.20
CA GLY A 204 28.50 18.45 12.47
C GLY A 204 27.13 19.13 12.31
N GLU A 205 26.39 18.81 11.23
CA GLU A 205 25.10 19.45 10.95
C GLU A 205 23.93 18.90 11.80
N PHE A 206 24.20 17.97 12.71
CA PHE A 206 23.20 17.42 13.66
C PHE A 206 23.41 17.99 15.07
N ASP A 207 23.69 19.31 15.17
CA ASP A 207 23.77 19.98 16.48
C ASP A 207 22.38 20.11 17.13
N ASP A 208 22.36 20.09 18.46
CA ASP A 208 21.28 19.83 19.42
C ASP A 208 19.98 20.65 19.29
N GLU A 209 19.81 21.55 18.33
CA GLU A 209 18.67 22.47 18.27
C GLU A 209 17.55 22.08 17.30
N ASP A 210 17.76 21.15 16.35
CA ASP A 210 16.81 20.90 15.24
C ASP A 210 15.90 19.66 15.41
N PHE A 211 16.05 18.89 16.50
CA PHE A 211 15.26 17.67 16.75
C PHE A 211 14.30 17.74 17.94
N GLY A 212 14.07 18.92 18.48
CA GLY A 212 13.37 19.07 19.74
C GLY A 212 11.97 19.63 19.68
N ASP A 213 10.99 19.21 18.87
CA ASP A 213 9.59 19.44 19.24
C ASP A 213 8.56 18.61 18.43
N ASP A 214 8.91 18.06 17.25
CA ASP A 214 7.89 17.45 16.38
C ASP A 214 7.71 15.92 16.57
N ILE A 215 8.53 15.25 17.41
CA ILE A 215 8.44 13.77 17.57
C ILE A 215 7.55 13.35 18.74
N PHE A 216 7.18 14.26 19.66
CA PHE A 216 6.33 13.95 20.82
C PHE A 216 4.96 14.65 20.85
N GLY A 217 4.45 15.09 19.71
CA GLY A 217 3.12 15.66 19.58
C GLY A 217 2.02 14.63 19.37
N GLY A 218 1.96 13.59 20.20
CA GLY A 218 0.83 12.69 20.35
C GLY A 218 0.12 13.03 21.64
N ASP A 219 -0.78 14.02 21.60
CA ASP A 219 -1.71 14.33 22.69
C ASP A 219 -2.81 13.28 22.72
N ASP A 220 -2.66 12.26 23.56
CA ASP A 220 -3.74 11.41 24.03
C ASP A 220 -3.75 11.46 25.57
N THR A 221 -4.20 12.61 26.10
CA THR A 221 -4.64 12.69 27.50
C THR A 221 -6.05 12.11 27.62
N GLU A 222 -6.18 10.81 27.78
CA GLU A 222 -7.38 10.24 28.40
C GLU A 222 -7.31 10.42 29.91
N ASP A 223 -8.29 11.17 30.43
CA ASP A 223 -8.62 11.36 31.84
C ASP A 223 -8.72 10.01 32.58
N TYR A 224 -7.79 9.74 33.48
CA TYR A 224 -8.00 8.75 34.53
C TYR A 224 -8.26 9.44 35.86
N GLU A 225 -9.50 9.39 36.26
CA GLU A 225 -9.95 9.78 37.59
C GLU A 225 -9.18 9.07 38.72
N ASP A 226 -8.74 9.90 39.61
CA ASP A 226 -8.15 9.67 40.93
C ASP A 226 -8.94 8.63 41.76
N LYS A 227 -8.35 7.48 42.07
CA LYS A 227 -8.76 6.61 43.20
C LYS A 227 -7.58 6.35 44.11
N ASN A 228 -7.59 7.11 45.19
CA ASN A 228 -6.78 6.89 46.38
C ASN A 228 -7.19 5.57 47.06
N PRO A 229 -6.26 4.72 47.44
CA PRO A 229 -6.38 3.92 48.62
C PRO A 229 -5.18 4.06 49.54
N ASN A 230 -5.38 4.84 50.61
CA ASN A 230 -4.71 4.59 51.86
C ASN A 230 -5.13 3.20 52.35
N ASP A 231 -4.19 2.49 52.84
CA ASP A 231 -4.11 1.58 53.97
C ASP A 231 -3.26 0.36 53.65
N TYR A 232 -2.11 0.28 54.24
CA TYR A 232 -1.73 -0.84 55.11
C TYR A 232 -0.43 -0.55 55.82
N ASP A 233 -0.55 -0.77 57.10
CA ASP A 233 0.33 -0.55 58.22
C ASP A 233 1.51 -1.56 58.29
N SER A 234 2.59 -1.08 58.85
CA SER A 234 3.46 -1.67 59.87
C SER A 234 4.60 -2.67 59.55
N ASN A 235 5.73 -2.24 60.03
CA ASN A 235 6.72 -2.95 60.86
C ASN A 235 7.82 -3.81 60.18
N GLY A 236 9.05 -3.43 60.54
CA GLY A 236 10.19 -4.32 60.56
C GLY A 236 11.53 -3.62 60.38
N SER A 237 12.12 -3.22 61.48
CA SER A 237 13.52 -2.83 61.64
C SER A 237 14.49 -3.91 61.18
N ASP A 238 15.63 -3.53 60.55
CA ASP A 238 16.95 -3.89 61.08
C ASP A 238 18.09 -3.21 60.33
N ASP A 239 19.17 -2.97 61.10
CA ASP A 239 20.37 -2.22 60.80
C ASP A 239 21.25 -2.92 59.74
N GLY A 240 22.05 -2.10 59.04
CA GLY A 240 23.17 -2.60 58.23
C GLY A 240 23.85 -1.48 57.45
N ASP A 241 24.77 -0.76 58.15
CA ASP A 241 25.82 0.08 57.53
C ASP A 241 26.70 -0.79 56.66
N GLU A 242 26.82 -0.47 55.39
CA GLU A 242 28.04 -0.72 54.62
C GLU A 242 28.21 0.40 53.57
N ASP A 243 29.24 1.22 53.81
CA ASP A 243 29.85 2.15 52.87
C ASP A 243 30.26 1.45 51.58
N PHE A 244 29.71 1.84 50.46
CA PHE A 244 30.24 1.52 49.16
C PHE A 244 30.38 2.80 48.33
N GLU A 245 31.56 3.43 48.48
CA GLU A 245 32.03 4.41 47.51
C GLU A 245 32.35 3.68 46.21
N SER A 246 31.55 3.85 45.19
CA SER A 246 31.96 3.64 43.82
C SER A 246 31.53 4.85 42.97
N GLU A 247 32.50 5.74 42.79
CA GLU A 247 32.50 6.72 41.72
C GLU A 247 32.62 5.99 40.37
N ASP A 248 31.53 5.48 39.86
CA ASP A 248 31.38 5.18 38.42
C ASP A 248 30.55 6.29 37.83
N GLN A 249 31.23 7.31 37.29
CA GLN A 249 30.69 8.22 36.31
C GLN A 249 30.25 7.38 35.09
N PHE A 250 29.01 6.90 35.08
CA PHE A 250 28.34 6.52 33.86
C PHE A 250 28.10 7.82 33.09
N ASP A 251 29.05 8.16 32.24
CA ASP A 251 28.84 9.06 31.12
C ASP A 251 27.81 8.37 30.18
N ASN A 252 26.53 8.53 30.48
CA ASN A 252 25.44 8.21 29.58
C ASN A 252 25.43 9.29 28.48
N GLY A 253 26.47 9.28 27.65
CA GLY A 253 26.53 10.02 26.42
C GLY A 253 25.44 9.48 25.49
N TYR A 254 24.20 9.88 25.71
CA TYR A 254 23.17 9.83 24.66
C TYR A 254 23.65 10.78 23.57
N SER A 255 24.30 10.22 22.56
CA SER A 255 24.55 10.94 21.33
C SER A 255 23.17 11.30 20.74
N ASN A 256 22.81 12.57 20.72
CA ASN A 256 21.60 13.08 20.08
C ASN A 256 21.63 12.95 18.55
N THR A 257 22.71 12.41 17.99
CA THR A 257 22.83 12.17 16.55
C THR A 257 21.82 11.09 16.14
N PRO A 258 20.87 11.39 15.25
CA PRO A 258 19.88 10.41 14.79
C PRO A 258 20.55 9.24 14.08
N THR A 259 19.92 8.08 14.08
CA THR A 259 20.31 6.96 13.21
C THR A 259 19.95 7.28 11.76
N PHE A 260 20.58 6.58 10.80
CA PHE A 260 20.22 6.74 9.38
C PHE A 260 18.73 6.44 9.14
N GLU A 261 18.16 5.43 9.79
CA GLU A 261 16.75 5.08 9.69
C GLU A 261 15.83 6.21 10.16
N GLN A 262 16.22 6.94 11.22
CA GLN A 262 15.48 8.11 11.70
C GLN A 262 15.57 9.29 10.74
N ALA A 263 16.75 9.53 10.15
CA ALA A 263 17.02 10.62 9.23
C ALA A 263 16.67 10.34 7.77
N MET A 264 16.34 9.08 7.42
CA MET A 264 16.00 8.68 6.06
C MET A 264 14.81 9.50 5.52
N PRO A 265 14.84 9.97 4.26
CA PRO A 265 13.72 10.67 3.63
C PRO A 265 12.41 9.87 3.70
N ASN A 266 11.30 10.54 3.99
CA ASN A 266 9.99 9.89 4.13
C ASN A 266 9.56 9.16 2.85
N GLU A 267 9.96 9.66 1.68
CA GLU A 267 9.70 9.05 0.37
C GLU A 267 10.35 7.67 0.24
N LEU A 268 11.43 7.39 0.99
CA LEU A 268 12.10 6.10 1.00
C LEU A 268 11.57 5.19 2.13
N LYS A 269 11.17 5.79 3.27
CA LYS A 269 10.62 5.03 4.41
C LYS A 269 9.35 4.26 4.05
N VAL A 270 8.49 4.81 3.19
CA VAL A 270 7.20 4.19 2.81
C VAL A 270 7.35 2.83 2.12
N TYR A 271 8.52 2.55 1.52
CA TYR A 271 8.77 1.27 0.84
C TYR A 271 9.27 0.16 1.80
N GLY A 272 9.58 0.51 3.09
CA GLY A 272 10.09 -0.48 4.04
C GLY A 272 11.38 -1.15 3.56
N ASP A 273 11.62 -2.40 3.93
CA ASP A 273 12.85 -3.14 3.55
C ASP A 273 12.83 -3.63 2.10
N GLU A 274 11.66 -3.85 1.52
CA GLU A 274 11.47 -4.34 0.16
C GLU A 274 10.65 -3.37 -0.68
N VAL A 275 11.05 -3.20 -1.95
CA VAL A 275 10.27 -2.40 -2.90
C VAL A 275 8.91 -3.05 -3.17
N LYS A 276 7.85 -2.27 -3.05
CA LYS A 276 6.46 -2.70 -3.24
C LYS A 276 5.63 -1.59 -3.87
N SER A 277 4.46 -1.91 -4.41
CA SER A 277 3.52 -0.87 -4.81
C SER A 277 2.76 -0.35 -3.59
N VAL A 278 3.10 0.86 -3.16
CA VAL A 278 2.47 1.53 -2.01
C VAL A 278 1.04 1.94 -2.36
N THR A 279 0.82 2.42 -3.58
CA THR A 279 -0.52 2.83 -4.04
C THR A 279 -1.48 1.66 -4.17
N ASP A 280 -0.99 0.48 -4.55
CA ASP A 280 -1.79 -0.75 -4.56
C ASP A 280 -2.13 -1.19 -3.13
N GLU A 281 -1.15 -1.26 -2.24
CA GLU A 281 -1.39 -1.58 -0.83
C GLU A 281 -2.39 -0.61 -0.17
N LYS A 282 -2.24 0.69 -0.39
CA LYS A 282 -3.16 1.70 0.15
C LYS A 282 -4.56 1.53 -0.40
N PHE A 283 -4.70 1.28 -1.70
CA PHE A 283 -5.99 1.02 -2.32
C PHE A 283 -6.66 -0.22 -1.71
N GLN A 284 -5.93 -1.33 -1.57
CA GLN A 284 -6.43 -2.54 -0.93
C GLN A 284 -6.80 -2.29 0.55
N GLN A 285 -5.96 -1.58 1.30
CA GLN A 285 -6.27 -1.20 2.68
C GLN A 285 -7.52 -0.32 2.79
N ALA A 286 -7.68 0.69 1.94
CA ALA A 286 -8.82 1.59 1.95
C ALA A 286 -10.14 0.90 1.56
N LEU A 287 -10.09 -0.11 0.68
CA LEU A 287 -11.24 -0.99 0.46
C LEU A 287 -11.58 -1.81 1.70
N ASN A 288 -10.63 -1.92 2.64
CA ASN A 288 -10.67 -2.73 3.86
C ASN A 288 -11.19 -1.98 5.11
N THR A 289 -11.39 -0.66 5.05
CA THR A 289 -11.93 0.16 6.13
C THR A 289 -13.40 0.53 5.90
#